data_85aeb0053c2baf52b31bdfe3a5c8c0fe
#
_entry.id   85aeb0053c2baf52b31bdfe3a5c8c0fe
#
_cell.length_a   1.000
_cell.length_b   1.000
_cell.length_c   1.000
_cell.angle_alpha   90.00
_cell.angle_beta   90.00
_cell.angle_gamma   90.00
#
_symmetry.space_group_name_H-M   'P 1'
#
loop_
_entity.id
_entity.type
_entity.pdbx_description
1 polymer ?
#
loop_
_entity_poly.entity_id
_entity_poly.type
_entity_poly.pdbx_seq_one_letter_code
_entity_poly.pdbx_strand_id
1 'polypeptide(L)'
;MIYFDNSATTVPYPEALRTYQEVATKIFGNPSSLHQLGTSATRILEASRKQVAELIGKSADEIFFTSGGTEGDNWVIKGVAFEKEPYGNHIIVSDIEHPAVKESAKWLSEHGFEVSYAPVNEQGFVDVEALAELLRPDTILVSVMAVNNEIGSIQPIQAISDLLVNEPTISFHVDAVQAIGKIPVSSYLTDRVDFATFSGHKFHAVRGVGFVYKKAGKKITPLLTGGGQEKDFRSTTENVAGIASMAKALRLVTDKEEFSLPKIAKMKKIIFDELAKYEDITIFSGEGEDFAPNILTFGIKGVRGEVIVHAFEEHQIYISTTSACSSKAGKPAGTLISMGVPTKLAQTAVRISLDDDNDMGQVEQFLTIFKQVYAKTQKVR
;
A
#
# COMPACT_ATOMS: atom_id res chain seq x y z
N MET A 1 7.68 -0.29 -24.85
CA MET A 1 7.49 0.33 -23.53
C MET A 1 7.50 -0.76 -22.47
N ILE A 2 8.34 -0.63 -21.47
CA ILE A 2 8.41 -1.53 -20.30
C ILE A 2 8.02 -0.72 -19.08
N TYR A 3 6.99 -1.18 -18.35
CA TYR A 3 6.50 -0.50 -17.15
C TYR A 3 6.82 -1.35 -15.90
N PHE A 4 7.79 -0.91 -15.14
CA PHE A 4 8.27 -1.54 -13.90
C PHE A 4 8.09 -0.61 -12.69
N ASP A 5 7.00 0.18 -12.68
CA ASP A 5 6.64 1.07 -11.57
C ASP A 5 5.23 0.78 -11.01
N ASN A 6 4.87 -0.51 -10.95
CA ASN A 6 3.53 -0.95 -10.51
C ASN A 6 3.22 -0.63 -9.05
N SER A 7 4.22 -0.45 -8.19
CA SER A 7 4.01 0.03 -6.81
C SER A 7 3.58 1.49 -6.74
N ALA A 8 3.84 2.31 -7.79
CA ALA A 8 3.32 3.67 -7.85
C ALA A 8 1.84 3.67 -8.27
N THR A 9 1.51 2.95 -9.34
CA THR A 9 0.14 2.71 -9.83
C THR A 9 0.16 1.57 -10.85
N THR A 10 -0.90 0.79 -10.93
CA THR A 10 -1.04 -0.24 -11.96
C THR A 10 -1.91 0.24 -13.12
N VAL A 11 -1.77 -0.41 -14.27
CA VAL A 11 -2.69 -0.23 -15.40
C VAL A 11 -4.00 -0.96 -15.06
N PRO A 12 -5.16 -0.30 -15.17
CA PRO A 12 -6.42 -0.98 -14.91
C PRO A 12 -6.65 -2.16 -15.87
N TYR A 13 -7.15 -3.29 -15.35
CA TYR A 13 -7.52 -4.40 -16.22
C TYR A 13 -8.61 -4.00 -17.21
N PRO A 14 -8.55 -4.47 -18.47
CA PRO A 14 -9.58 -4.19 -19.47
C PRO A 14 -11.00 -4.54 -19.00
N GLU A 15 -11.15 -5.62 -18.24
CA GLU A 15 -12.42 -6.04 -17.65
C GLU A 15 -12.92 -5.07 -16.59
N ALA A 16 -12.03 -4.54 -15.76
CA ALA A 16 -12.35 -3.52 -14.77
C ALA A 16 -12.79 -2.22 -15.43
N LEU A 17 -12.10 -1.80 -16.49
CA LEU A 17 -12.50 -0.63 -17.29
C LEU A 17 -13.85 -0.82 -17.97
N ARG A 18 -14.13 -1.99 -18.56
CA ARG A 18 -15.45 -2.30 -19.14
C ARG A 18 -16.54 -2.25 -18.08
N THR A 19 -16.30 -2.83 -16.89
CA THR A 19 -17.24 -2.77 -15.78
C THR A 19 -17.51 -1.33 -15.37
N TYR A 20 -16.47 -0.50 -15.24
CA TYR A 20 -16.63 0.92 -14.94
C TYR A 20 -17.51 1.61 -15.98
N GLN A 21 -17.21 1.46 -17.25
CA GLN A 21 -17.96 2.10 -18.35
C GLN A 21 -19.42 1.65 -18.38
N GLU A 22 -19.69 0.36 -18.24
CA GLU A 22 -21.04 -0.19 -18.24
C GLU A 22 -21.88 0.34 -17.07
N VAL A 23 -21.32 0.32 -15.86
CA VAL A 23 -22.03 0.82 -14.68
C VAL A 23 -22.24 2.33 -14.78
N ALA A 24 -21.22 3.11 -15.16
CA ALA A 24 -21.33 4.56 -15.29
C ALA A 24 -22.36 5.01 -16.33
N THR A 25 -22.58 4.22 -17.39
CA THR A 25 -23.50 4.60 -18.48
C THR A 25 -24.88 3.99 -18.37
N LYS A 26 -25.02 2.80 -17.79
CA LYS A 26 -26.29 2.05 -17.74
C LYS A 26 -26.94 2.05 -16.35
N ILE A 27 -26.16 2.26 -15.27
CA ILE A 27 -26.61 2.18 -13.87
C ILE A 27 -26.22 3.48 -13.14
N PHE A 28 -26.55 4.61 -13.73
CA PHE A 28 -26.15 5.94 -13.28
C PHE A 28 -27.03 6.51 -12.15
N GLY A 29 -27.99 5.74 -11.65
CA GLY A 29 -28.89 6.20 -10.57
C GLY A 29 -28.14 6.44 -9.27
N ASN A 30 -28.63 7.43 -8.48
CA ASN A 30 -28.12 7.61 -7.12
C ASN A 30 -28.68 6.51 -6.22
N PRO A 31 -27.85 5.75 -5.48
CA PRO A 31 -28.31 4.69 -4.58
C PRO A 31 -29.36 5.13 -3.55
N SER A 32 -29.32 6.41 -3.12
CA SER A 32 -30.28 6.96 -2.17
C SER A 32 -31.66 7.28 -2.78
N SER A 33 -31.84 7.16 -4.12
CA SER A 33 -33.09 7.43 -4.78
C SER A 33 -34.07 6.26 -4.69
N LEU A 34 -35.36 6.54 -4.41
CA LEU A 34 -36.39 5.49 -4.23
C LEU A 34 -36.91 4.89 -5.53
N HIS A 35 -36.60 5.45 -6.69
CA HIS A 35 -37.02 4.92 -7.99
C HIS A 35 -36.13 3.78 -8.48
N GLN A 36 -36.54 3.05 -9.51
CA GLN A 36 -35.87 1.87 -10.04
C GLN A 36 -34.37 2.06 -10.37
N LEU A 37 -33.96 3.23 -10.87
CA LEU A 37 -32.54 3.51 -11.17
C LEU A 37 -31.70 3.52 -9.89
N GLY A 38 -32.22 4.12 -8.81
CA GLY A 38 -31.57 4.11 -7.51
C GLY A 38 -31.46 2.69 -6.94
N THR A 39 -32.55 1.92 -6.97
CA THR A 39 -32.57 0.52 -6.53
C THR A 39 -31.56 -0.34 -7.31
N SER A 40 -31.40 -0.10 -8.62
CA SER A 40 -30.40 -0.81 -9.44
C SER A 40 -28.98 -0.45 -9.03
N ALA A 41 -28.70 0.83 -8.73
CA ALA A 41 -27.39 1.27 -8.25
C ALA A 41 -27.07 0.69 -6.86
N THR A 42 -28.03 0.69 -5.93
CA THR A 42 -27.88 0.06 -4.59
C THR A 42 -27.55 -1.43 -4.73
N ARG A 43 -28.22 -2.15 -5.64
CA ARG A 43 -27.97 -3.57 -5.84
C ARG A 43 -26.54 -3.84 -6.31
N ILE A 44 -26.00 -3.03 -7.21
CA ILE A 44 -24.60 -3.15 -7.66
C ILE A 44 -23.63 -2.80 -6.54
N LEU A 45 -23.92 -1.72 -5.78
CA LEU A 45 -23.10 -1.31 -4.64
C LEU A 45 -22.98 -2.44 -3.61
N GLU A 46 -24.11 -3.02 -3.18
CA GLU A 46 -24.12 -4.07 -2.16
C GLU A 46 -23.55 -5.41 -2.68
N ALA A 47 -23.76 -5.75 -3.95
CA ALA A 47 -23.13 -6.90 -4.57
C ALA A 47 -21.59 -6.75 -4.62
N SER A 48 -21.09 -5.55 -4.92
CA SER A 48 -19.66 -5.24 -4.92
C SER A 48 -19.08 -5.31 -3.50
N ARG A 49 -19.80 -4.78 -2.51
CA ARG A 49 -19.39 -4.85 -1.08
C ARG A 49 -19.27 -6.30 -0.60
N LYS A 50 -20.26 -7.11 -0.91
CA LYS A 50 -20.26 -8.54 -0.59
C LYS A 50 -19.08 -9.25 -1.25
N GLN A 51 -18.84 -9.01 -2.53
CA GLN A 51 -17.72 -9.60 -3.27
C GLN A 51 -16.37 -9.21 -2.66
N VAL A 52 -16.14 -7.92 -2.33
CA VAL A 52 -14.90 -7.46 -1.69
C VAL A 52 -14.72 -8.18 -0.36
N ALA A 53 -15.76 -8.24 0.47
CA ALA A 53 -15.71 -8.91 1.76
C ALA A 53 -15.35 -10.41 1.64
N GLU A 54 -16.02 -11.14 0.74
CA GLU A 54 -15.75 -12.56 0.50
C GLU A 54 -14.30 -12.81 0.06
N LEU A 55 -13.75 -11.97 -0.82
CA LEU A 55 -12.39 -12.11 -1.34
C LEU A 55 -11.30 -11.86 -0.28
N ILE A 56 -11.59 -11.08 0.75
CA ILE A 56 -10.67 -10.88 1.88
C ILE A 56 -11.06 -11.67 3.14
N GLY A 57 -12.04 -12.58 3.04
CA GLY A 57 -12.47 -13.45 4.14
C GLY A 57 -13.15 -12.72 5.30
N LYS A 58 -13.89 -11.63 5.02
CA LYS A 58 -14.58 -10.79 6.01
C LYS A 58 -16.07 -10.65 5.68
N SER A 59 -16.82 -9.99 6.56
CA SER A 59 -18.27 -9.73 6.39
C SER A 59 -18.50 -8.43 5.62
N ALA A 60 -19.58 -8.38 4.82
CA ALA A 60 -19.94 -7.19 4.07
C ALA A 60 -20.15 -5.94 4.96
N ASP A 61 -20.61 -6.14 6.20
CA ASP A 61 -20.83 -5.08 7.18
C ASP A 61 -19.54 -4.42 7.69
N GLU A 62 -18.40 -5.03 7.43
CA GLU A 62 -17.06 -4.58 7.83
C GLU A 62 -16.33 -3.82 6.71
N ILE A 63 -16.93 -3.69 5.51
CA ILE A 63 -16.33 -3.03 4.35
C ILE A 63 -16.96 -1.64 4.16
N PHE A 64 -16.11 -0.63 4.04
CA PHE A 64 -16.48 0.77 3.82
C PHE A 64 -15.69 1.35 2.65
N PHE A 65 -16.38 1.90 1.66
CA PHE A 65 -15.74 2.42 0.47
C PHE A 65 -15.20 3.83 0.67
N THR A 66 -14.00 4.08 0.11
CA THR A 66 -13.30 5.36 0.16
C THR A 66 -12.83 5.75 -1.25
N SER A 67 -12.23 6.94 -1.39
CA SER A 67 -11.60 7.36 -2.64
C SER A 67 -10.20 6.74 -2.88
N GLY A 68 -9.63 6.06 -1.90
CA GLY A 68 -8.31 5.43 -1.97
C GLY A 68 -7.64 5.29 -0.62
N GLY A 69 -6.38 4.83 -0.63
CA GLY A 69 -5.59 4.58 0.58
C GLY A 69 -5.44 5.82 1.46
N THR A 70 -5.07 6.96 0.88
CA THR A 70 -4.86 8.20 1.64
C THR A 70 -6.10 8.62 2.44
N GLU A 71 -7.30 8.51 1.87
CA GLU A 71 -8.53 8.77 2.62
C GLU A 71 -8.73 7.74 3.72
N GLY A 72 -8.53 6.45 3.42
CA GLY A 72 -8.67 5.37 4.38
C GLY A 72 -7.75 5.53 5.59
N ASP A 73 -6.45 5.77 5.36
CA ASP A 73 -5.46 5.98 6.41
C ASP A 73 -5.79 7.21 7.27
N ASN A 74 -6.11 8.35 6.62
CA ASN A 74 -6.52 9.55 7.34
C ASN A 74 -7.76 9.30 8.19
N TRP A 75 -8.75 8.59 7.65
CA TRP A 75 -9.95 8.28 8.38
C TRP A 75 -9.66 7.38 9.57
N VAL A 76 -8.90 6.29 9.40
CA VAL A 76 -8.60 5.37 10.50
C VAL A 76 -7.75 6.07 11.56
N ILE A 77 -6.64 6.70 11.19
CA ILE A 77 -5.71 7.32 12.15
C ILE A 77 -6.41 8.43 12.95
N LYS A 78 -7.07 9.37 12.26
CA LYS A 78 -7.76 10.49 12.91
C LYS A 78 -9.05 10.06 13.60
N GLY A 79 -9.85 9.22 12.92
CA GLY A 79 -11.14 8.80 13.44
C GLY A 79 -11.03 7.92 14.70
N VAL A 80 -10.02 7.04 14.78
CA VAL A 80 -9.73 6.28 16.01
C VAL A 80 -9.21 7.19 17.10
N ALA A 81 -8.31 8.14 16.77
CA ALA A 81 -7.77 9.07 17.75
C ALA A 81 -8.90 9.87 18.44
N PHE A 82 -9.79 10.50 17.67
CA PHE A 82 -10.91 11.26 18.23
C PHE A 82 -11.95 10.38 18.94
N GLU A 83 -12.23 9.18 18.46
CA GLU A 83 -13.16 8.24 19.15
C GLU A 83 -12.63 7.82 20.50
N LYS A 84 -11.30 7.71 20.63
CA LYS A 84 -10.66 7.20 21.83
C LYS A 84 -9.98 8.26 22.72
N GLU A 85 -10.05 9.52 22.35
CA GLU A 85 -9.51 10.64 23.14
C GLU A 85 -9.87 10.56 24.65
N PRO A 86 -11.10 10.16 25.05
CA PRO A 86 -11.43 10.01 26.48
C PRO A 86 -10.67 8.90 27.21
N TYR A 87 -10.02 7.99 26.49
CA TYR A 87 -9.33 6.82 27.06
C TYR A 87 -7.81 6.94 26.99
N GLY A 88 -7.29 7.83 26.17
CA GLY A 88 -5.85 8.07 26.00
C GLY A 88 -5.54 8.95 24.80
N ASN A 89 -4.30 9.39 24.72
CA ASN A 89 -3.85 10.27 23.65
C ASN A 89 -2.55 9.81 22.98
N HIS A 90 -2.06 8.60 23.30
CA HIS A 90 -0.84 8.07 22.71
C HIS A 90 -1.10 7.16 21.51
N ILE A 91 -0.37 7.40 20.43
CA ILE A 91 -0.45 6.69 19.16
C ILE A 91 0.93 6.19 18.77
N ILE A 92 1.03 4.95 18.31
CA ILE A 92 2.28 4.38 17.76
C ILE A 92 2.07 4.12 16.27
N VAL A 93 2.98 4.62 15.43
CA VAL A 93 3.05 4.31 14.01
C VAL A 93 4.43 3.77 13.65
N SER A 94 4.57 2.90 12.68
CA SER A 94 5.92 2.46 12.28
C SER A 94 6.69 3.61 11.63
N ASP A 95 8.03 3.61 11.77
CA ASP A 95 8.86 4.67 11.19
C ASP A 95 9.06 4.54 9.67
N ILE A 96 8.45 3.54 9.05
CA ILE A 96 8.49 3.30 7.60
C ILE A 96 7.13 3.46 6.90
N GLU A 97 6.14 4.04 7.59
CA GLU A 97 4.81 4.23 7.05
C GLU A 97 4.77 5.14 5.81
N HIS A 98 3.73 4.92 5.00
CA HIS A 98 3.40 5.83 3.92
C HIS A 98 3.09 7.24 4.45
N PRO A 99 3.37 8.32 3.68
CA PRO A 99 3.06 9.70 4.10
C PRO A 99 1.61 9.93 4.56
N ALA A 100 0.64 9.18 4.04
CA ALA A 100 -0.76 9.29 4.48
C ALA A 100 -0.93 8.96 5.97
N VAL A 101 -0.18 8.00 6.51
CA VAL A 101 -0.16 7.65 7.93
C VAL A 101 0.73 8.63 8.71
N LYS A 102 1.98 8.85 8.26
CA LYS A 102 2.95 9.74 8.95
C LYS A 102 2.45 11.18 9.10
N GLU A 103 1.92 11.76 8.02
CA GLU A 103 1.39 13.14 8.08
C GLU A 103 0.09 13.22 8.88
N SER A 104 -0.74 12.17 8.91
CA SER A 104 -1.91 12.12 9.78
C SER A 104 -1.51 12.03 11.26
N ALA A 105 -0.51 11.22 11.59
CA ALA A 105 0.04 11.12 12.95
C ALA A 105 0.69 12.44 13.37
N LYS A 106 1.49 13.06 12.50
CA LYS A 106 2.07 14.39 12.73
C LYS A 106 0.99 15.45 12.97
N TRP A 107 -0.06 15.47 12.14
CA TRP A 107 -1.18 16.38 12.34
C TRP A 107 -1.83 16.18 13.74
N LEU A 108 -2.00 14.94 14.18
CA LEU A 108 -2.53 14.65 15.52
C LEU A 108 -1.59 15.14 16.63
N SER A 109 -0.27 15.06 16.45
CA SER A 109 0.68 15.60 17.43
C SER A 109 0.57 17.12 17.62
N GLU A 110 0.14 17.82 16.57
CA GLU A 110 -0.16 19.26 16.64
C GLU A 110 -1.54 19.56 17.28
N HIS A 111 -2.35 18.50 17.55
CA HIS A 111 -3.72 18.59 18.07
C HIS A 111 -3.92 17.84 19.40
N GLY A 112 -2.86 17.73 20.21
CA GLY A 112 -2.96 17.24 21.58
C GLY A 112 -2.72 15.74 21.77
N PHE A 113 -2.35 15.00 20.72
CA PHE A 113 -1.96 13.60 20.82
C PHE A 113 -0.45 13.44 20.91
N GLU A 114 0.01 12.39 21.57
CA GLU A 114 1.42 12.00 21.58
C GLU A 114 1.66 10.89 20.57
N VAL A 115 2.71 11.03 19.76
CA VAL A 115 3.05 10.08 18.70
C VAL A 115 4.44 9.51 18.92
N SER A 116 4.51 8.18 19.01
CA SER A 116 5.76 7.42 18.99
C SER A 116 5.94 6.72 17.65
N TYR A 117 7.18 6.61 17.20
CA TYR A 117 7.54 5.92 15.97
C TYR A 117 8.23 4.60 16.34
N ALA A 118 7.61 3.47 15.96
CA ALA A 118 8.21 2.16 16.16
C ALA A 118 9.41 1.99 15.21
N PRO A 119 10.62 1.74 15.75
CA PRO A 119 11.82 1.62 14.95
C PRO A 119 11.79 0.36 14.07
N VAL A 120 12.66 0.35 13.06
CA VAL A 120 12.89 -0.81 12.19
C VAL A 120 14.36 -1.21 12.26
N ASN A 121 14.61 -2.48 11.94
CA ASN A 121 15.98 -2.99 11.78
C ASN A 121 16.60 -2.58 10.42
N GLU A 122 17.85 -2.98 10.19
CA GLU A 122 18.61 -2.68 8.96
C GLU A 122 17.97 -3.28 7.68
N GLN A 123 17.06 -4.24 7.82
CA GLN A 123 16.31 -4.85 6.72
C GLN A 123 14.93 -4.23 6.51
N GLY A 124 14.55 -3.24 7.33
CA GLY A 124 13.27 -2.53 7.23
C GLY A 124 12.08 -3.32 7.78
N PHE A 125 12.29 -4.18 8.77
CA PHE A 125 11.23 -4.81 9.55
C PHE A 125 11.05 -4.07 10.87
N VAL A 126 9.80 -3.84 11.27
CA VAL A 126 9.48 -3.27 12.58
C VAL A 126 10.06 -4.15 13.69
N ASP A 127 10.79 -3.53 14.60
CA ASP A 127 11.29 -4.17 15.81
C ASP A 127 10.13 -4.32 16.81
N VAL A 128 9.65 -5.56 16.96
CA VAL A 128 8.48 -5.87 17.78
C VAL A 128 8.79 -5.70 19.27
N GLU A 129 10.03 -5.95 19.70
CA GLU A 129 10.45 -5.77 21.10
C GLU A 129 10.48 -4.26 21.43
N ALA A 130 11.09 -3.46 20.56
CA ALA A 130 11.10 -2.01 20.73
C ALA A 130 9.67 -1.41 20.63
N LEU A 131 8.78 -1.96 19.78
CA LEU A 131 7.37 -1.55 19.75
C LEU A 131 6.70 -1.87 21.08
N ALA A 132 6.97 -3.03 21.69
CA ALA A 132 6.41 -3.40 22.99
C ALA A 132 6.83 -2.42 24.10
N GLU A 133 8.07 -1.95 24.07
CA GLU A 133 8.57 -0.94 25.04
C GLU A 133 7.90 0.44 24.88
N LEU A 134 7.35 0.75 23.70
CA LEU A 134 6.60 1.97 23.45
C LEU A 134 5.16 1.93 23.96
N LEU A 135 4.61 0.74 24.26
CA LEU A 135 3.24 0.62 24.74
C LEU A 135 3.08 1.27 26.14
N ARG A 136 2.04 2.06 26.27
CA ARG A 136 1.71 2.81 27.48
C ARG A 136 0.24 2.55 27.87
N PRO A 137 -0.15 2.79 29.15
CA PRO A 137 -1.55 2.64 29.57
C PRO A 137 -2.54 3.52 28.80
N ASP A 138 -2.07 4.66 28.24
CA ASP A 138 -2.84 5.60 27.43
C ASP A 138 -2.64 5.42 25.92
N THR A 139 -2.02 4.31 25.49
CA THR A 139 -1.92 3.98 24.05
C THR A 139 -3.27 3.56 23.52
N ILE A 140 -3.73 4.22 22.45
CA ILE A 140 -5.06 3.98 21.85
C ILE A 140 -5.01 3.38 20.45
N LEU A 141 -3.88 3.53 19.73
CA LEU A 141 -3.71 3.07 18.36
C LEU A 141 -2.27 2.61 18.10
N VAL A 142 -2.14 1.48 17.43
CA VAL A 142 -0.92 1.04 16.77
C VAL A 142 -1.22 0.92 15.27
N SER A 143 -0.37 1.49 14.42
CA SER A 143 -0.50 1.42 12.96
C SER A 143 0.80 0.96 12.33
N VAL A 144 0.75 -0.14 11.56
CA VAL A 144 1.89 -0.72 10.86
C VAL A 144 1.45 -1.17 9.47
N MET A 145 2.18 -0.75 8.43
CA MET A 145 1.88 -1.19 7.07
C MET A 145 2.15 -2.69 6.89
N ALA A 146 1.43 -3.35 5.98
CA ALA A 146 1.63 -4.77 5.70
C ALA A 146 2.91 -5.02 4.89
N VAL A 147 3.12 -4.22 3.85
CA VAL A 147 4.27 -4.31 2.93
C VAL A 147 4.81 -2.92 2.69
N ASN A 148 6.11 -2.74 2.89
CA ASN A 148 6.74 -1.46 2.60
C ASN A 148 6.81 -1.21 1.08
N ASN A 149 6.28 -0.08 0.65
CA ASN A 149 6.17 0.29 -0.76
C ASN A 149 7.50 0.68 -1.40
N GLU A 150 8.55 0.94 -0.61
CA GLU A 150 9.87 1.31 -1.11
C GLU A 150 10.76 0.08 -1.32
N ILE A 151 10.90 -0.80 -0.32
CA ILE A 151 11.84 -1.92 -0.35
C ILE A 151 11.17 -3.30 -0.41
N GLY A 152 9.85 -3.37 -0.15
CA GLY A 152 9.09 -4.61 -0.23
C GLY A 152 9.19 -5.51 1.01
N SER A 153 9.72 -5.04 2.15
CA SER A 153 9.70 -5.80 3.40
C SER A 153 8.26 -6.06 3.86
N ILE A 154 7.94 -7.31 4.20
CA ILE A 154 6.65 -7.75 4.72
C ILE A 154 6.70 -7.64 6.24
N GLN A 155 5.86 -6.78 6.82
CA GLN A 155 5.95 -6.48 8.23
C GLN A 155 5.41 -7.63 9.11
N PRO A 156 5.93 -7.79 10.33
CA PRO A 156 5.61 -8.92 11.23
C PRO A 156 4.22 -8.74 11.90
N ILE A 157 3.17 -8.63 11.08
CA ILE A 157 1.79 -8.34 11.54
C ILE A 157 1.29 -9.40 12.51
N GLN A 158 1.65 -10.68 12.33
CA GLN A 158 1.26 -11.73 13.25
C GLN A 158 1.92 -11.55 14.62
N ALA A 159 3.22 -11.27 14.67
CA ALA A 159 3.91 -11.06 15.95
C ALA A 159 3.39 -9.81 16.69
N ILE A 160 3.06 -8.74 15.95
CA ILE A 160 2.41 -7.55 16.52
C ILE A 160 1.00 -7.89 16.98
N SER A 161 0.26 -8.73 16.26
CA SER A 161 -1.06 -9.22 16.67
C SER A 161 -0.98 -9.98 18.00
N ASP A 162 0.00 -10.86 18.14
CA ASP A 162 0.24 -11.66 19.36
C ASP A 162 0.63 -10.75 20.53
N LEU A 163 1.46 -9.73 20.31
CA LEU A 163 1.78 -8.71 21.31
C LEU A 163 0.52 -7.97 21.79
N LEU A 164 -0.36 -7.59 20.86
CA LEU A 164 -1.56 -6.79 21.16
C LEU A 164 -2.77 -7.62 21.61
N VAL A 165 -2.69 -8.95 21.67
CA VAL A 165 -3.83 -9.80 22.01
C VAL A 165 -4.39 -9.50 23.41
N ASN A 166 -3.53 -9.16 24.37
CA ASN A 166 -3.90 -8.81 25.73
C ASN A 166 -4.18 -7.31 25.93
N GLU A 167 -4.11 -6.52 24.87
CA GLU A 167 -4.35 -5.06 24.85
C GLU A 167 -5.59 -4.71 24.02
N PRO A 168 -6.81 -5.19 24.40
CA PRO A 168 -8.02 -5.05 23.56
C PRO A 168 -8.49 -3.60 23.41
N THR A 169 -8.03 -2.71 24.28
CA THR A 169 -8.32 -1.27 24.25
C THR A 169 -7.53 -0.55 23.17
N ILE A 170 -6.38 -1.07 22.77
CA ILE A 170 -5.57 -0.50 21.67
C ILE A 170 -6.18 -0.93 20.34
N SER A 171 -6.47 0.00 19.46
CA SER A 171 -6.84 -0.31 18.07
C SER A 171 -5.60 -0.71 17.27
N PHE A 172 -5.72 -1.74 16.44
CA PHE A 172 -4.67 -2.13 15.51
C PHE A 172 -5.08 -1.86 14.07
N HIS A 173 -4.34 -0.97 13.39
CA HIS A 173 -4.51 -0.61 11.99
C HIS A 173 -3.38 -1.17 11.14
N VAL A 174 -3.71 -1.66 9.95
CA VAL A 174 -2.77 -2.11 8.95
C VAL A 174 -3.00 -1.35 7.64
N ASP A 175 -2.01 -0.55 7.20
CA ASP A 175 -2.00 -0.08 5.80
C ASP A 175 -1.65 -1.26 4.89
N ALA A 176 -2.68 -1.82 4.23
CA ALA A 176 -2.57 -2.97 3.35
C ALA A 176 -2.57 -2.59 1.85
N VAL A 177 -2.28 -1.34 1.54
CA VAL A 177 -2.32 -0.80 0.16
C VAL A 177 -1.40 -1.56 -0.80
N GLN A 178 -0.27 -2.08 -0.33
CA GLN A 178 0.69 -2.85 -1.13
C GLN A 178 0.53 -4.37 -0.98
N ALA A 179 -0.49 -4.88 -0.28
CA ALA A 179 -0.60 -6.29 0.09
C ALA A 179 -1.42 -7.14 -0.89
N ILE A 180 -2.54 -6.61 -1.42
CA ILE A 180 -3.47 -7.37 -2.28
C ILE A 180 -2.75 -7.90 -3.53
N GLY A 181 -2.89 -9.23 -3.76
CA GLY A 181 -2.30 -9.92 -4.89
C GLY A 181 -0.77 -10.01 -4.85
N LYS A 182 -0.16 -9.73 -3.71
CA LYS A 182 1.30 -9.78 -3.49
C LYS A 182 1.69 -10.71 -2.34
N ILE A 183 0.86 -10.78 -1.30
CA ILE A 183 1.03 -11.67 -0.14
C ILE A 183 -0.33 -12.22 0.29
N PRO A 184 -0.38 -13.40 0.96
CA PRO A 184 -1.63 -13.98 1.43
C PRO A 184 -2.39 -13.07 2.39
N VAL A 185 -3.72 -12.96 2.23
CA VAL A 185 -4.58 -12.12 3.08
C VAL A 185 -4.43 -12.46 4.56
N SER A 186 -4.27 -13.73 4.91
CA SER A 186 -4.09 -14.20 6.28
C SER A 186 -2.83 -13.67 6.96
N SER A 187 -1.81 -13.27 6.20
CA SER A 187 -0.55 -12.75 6.77
C SER A 187 -0.66 -11.31 7.28
N TYR A 188 -1.64 -10.54 6.81
CA TYR A 188 -1.80 -9.14 7.21
C TYR A 188 -3.20 -8.77 7.74
N LEU A 189 -4.20 -9.63 7.57
CA LEU A 189 -5.56 -9.39 8.05
C LEU A 189 -5.92 -10.45 9.13
N THR A 190 -5.07 -10.55 10.14
CA THR A 190 -5.25 -11.46 11.28
C THR A 190 -6.51 -11.12 12.08
N ASP A 191 -6.93 -12.02 12.97
CA ASP A 191 -8.12 -11.77 13.82
C ASP A 191 -7.93 -10.60 14.79
N ARG A 192 -6.69 -10.18 15.08
CA ARG A 192 -6.40 -9.03 15.96
C ARG A 192 -6.50 -7.69 15.24
N VAL A 193 -6.37 -7.66 13.93
CA VAL A 193 -6.46 -6.42 13.16
C VAL A 193 -7.88 -5.86 13.22
N ASP A 194 -7.99 -4.61 13.65
CA ASP A 194 -9.26 -3.90 13.81
C ASP A 194 -9.64 -3.09 12.57
N PHE A 195 -8.63 -2.56 11.88
CA PHE A 195 -8.78 -1.75 10.67
C PHE A 195 -7.72 -2.09 9.65
N ALA A 196 -8.08 -2.09 8.38
CA ALA A 196 -7.10 -2.17 7.30
C ALA A 196 -7.51 -1.28 6.13
N THR A 197 -6.53 -0.64 5.50
CA THR A 197 -6.74 0.31 4.39
C THR A 197 -6.26 -0.28 3.06
N PHE A 198 -7.05 -0.06 1.99
CA PHE A 198 -6.78 -0.57 0.65
C PHE A 198 -7.01 0.48 -0.42
N SER A 199 -6.26 0.40 -1.53
CA SER A 199 -6.35 1.34 -2.65
C SER A 199 -6.43 0.61 -3.99
N GLY A 200 -7.53 0.79 -4.71
CA GLY A 200 -7.85 0.03 -5.92
C GLY A 200 -6.79 0.11 -7.03
N HIS A 201 -6.18 1.27 -7.21
CA HIS A 201 -5.18 1.46 -8.27
C HIS A 201 -3.84 0.72 -8.03
N LYS A 202 -3.67 0.04 -6.91
CA LYS A 202 -2.51 -0.83 -6.63
C LYS A 202 -2.74 -2.28 -7.05
N PHE A 203 -3.99 -2.62 -7.39
CA PHE A 203 -4.39 -3.94 -7.86
C PHE A 203 -5.32 -3.87 -9.09
N HIS A 204 -4.93 -3.05 -10.07
CA HIS A 204 -5.54 -2.95 -11.41
C HIS A 204 -6.98 -2.44 -11.46
N ALA A 205 -7.46 -1.74 -10.44
CA ALA A 205 -8.71 -0.98 -10.52
C ALA A 205 -8.47 0.44 -11.07
N VAL A 206 -9.57 1.13 -11.39
CA VAL A 206 -9.53 2.57 -11.71
C VAL A 206 -9.07 3.37 -10.49
N ARG A 207 -8.49 4.55 -10.74
CA ARG A 207 -8.12 5.49 -9.67
C ARG A 207 -9.36 6.11 -9.03
N GLY A 208 -9.21 6.64 -7.82
CA GLY A 208 -10.29 7.33 -7.10
C GLY A 208 -11.28 6.38 -6.42
N VAL A 209 -10.84 5.16 -6.09
CA VAL A 209 -11.60 4.17 -5.32
C VAL A 209 -10.68 3.33 -4.44
N GLY A 210 -11.13 3.05 -3.23
CA GLY A 210 -10.51 2.19 -2.25
C GLY A 210 -11.53 1.70 -1.24
N PHE A 211 -11.08 1.02 -0.21
CA PHE A 211 -11.94 0.62 0.89
C PHE A 211 -11.15 0.48 2.19
N VAL A 212 -11.88 0.56 3.29
CA VAL A 212 -11.40 0.25 4.64
C VAL A 212 -12.16 -0.97 5.14
N TYR A 213 -11.41 -1.95 5.65
CA TYR A 213 -11.94 -2.96 6.55
C TYR A 213 -12.02 -2.37 7.95
N LYS A 214 -13.18 -2.42 8.57
CA LYS A 214 -13.44 -2.05 9.95
C LYS A 214 -14.10 -3.22 10.66
N LYS A 215 -13.38 -3.84 11.59
CA LYS A 215 -13.87 -4.99 12.34
C LYS A 215 -15.20 -4.68 13.03
N ALA A 216 -16.13 -5.64 12.99
CA ALA A 216 -17.43 -5.51 13.66
C ALA A 216 -17.27 -5.12 15.14
N GLY A 217 -18.13 -4.21 15.59
CA GLY A 217 -18.10 -3.69 16.98
C GLY A 217 -17.05 -2.60 17.25
N LYS A 218 -16.07 -2.39 16.38
CA LYS A 218 -15.11 -1.28 16.57
C LYS A 218 -15.76 0.05 16.19
N LYS A 219 -15.52 1.07 17.00
CA LYS A 219 -15.99 2.43 16.78
C LYS A 219 -14.90 3.29 16.13
N ILE A 220 -15.33 4.25 15.36
CA ILE A 220 -14.48 5.21 14.68
C ILE A 220 -15.29 6.47 14.36
N THR A 221 -14.73 7.64 14.62
CA THR A 221 -15.35 8.89 14.26
C THR A 221 -15.31 9.09 12.74
N PRO A 222 -16.43 9.46 12.07
CA PRO A 222 -16.44 9.76 10.66
C PRO A 222 -15.51 10.92 10.30
N LEU A 223 -14.73 10.78 9.20
CA LEU A 223 -13.95 11.90 8.68
C LEU A 223 -14.83 12.82 7.80
N LEU A 224 -15.73 12.22 7.02
CA LEU A 224 -16.66 12.96 6.14
C LEU A 224 -18.08 12.78 6.66
N THR A 225 -18.66 13.85 7.19
CA THR A 225 -20.04 13.89 7.67
C THR A 225 -20.99 14.44 6.60
N GLY A 226 -22.29 14.04 6.61
CA GLY A 226 -23.26 14.52 5.62
C GLY A 226 -24.52 13.66 5.53
N GLY A 227 -24.80 13.10 4.35
CA GLY A 227 -26.06 12.45 4.01
C GLY A 227 -26.25 11.00 4.46
N GLY A 228 -25.42 10.45 5.33
CA GLY A 228 -25.62 9.12 5.92
C GLY A 228 -25.13 7.93 5.10
N GLN A 229 -24.46 8.17 3.96
CA GLN A 229 -23.89 7.08 3.16
C GLN A 229 -22.84 6.29 3.95
N GLU A 230 -22.56 5.07 3.48
CA GLU A 230 -21.66 4.14 4.19
C GLU A 230 -22.03 4.01 5.69
N LYS A 231 -23.34 3.90 5.98
CA LYS A 231 -23.88 3.73 7.35
C LYS A 231 -23.45 4.86 8.30
N ASP A 232 -23.47 6.10 7.86
CA ASP A 232 -23.03 7.32 8.56
C ASP A 232 -21.52 7.42 8.81
N PHE A 233 -20.73 6.45 8.34
CA PHE A 233 -19.28 6.45 8.56
C PHE A 233 -18.51 7.23 7.48
N ARG A 234 -19.05 7.34 6.25
CA ARG A 234 -18.39 8.09 5.17
C ARG A 234 -19.42 8.67 4.21
N SER A 235 -19.83 9.88 4.46
CA SER A 235 -20.85 10.56 3.68
C SER A 235 -20.30 11.13 2.39
N THR A 236 -20.85 10.68 1.27
CA THR A 236 -20.77 11.26 -0.08
C THR A 236 -21.63 10.40 -1.01
N THR A 237 -22.05 10.92 -2.16
CA THR A 237 -22.64 10.07 -3.20
C THR A 237 -21.63 8.99 -3.60
N GLU A 238 -22.03 7.74 -3.56
CA GLU A 238 -21.14 6.60 -3.77
C GLU A 238 -20.68 6.51 -5.24
N ASN A 239 -19.39 6.26 -5.42
CA ASN A 239 -18.78 6.01 -6.73
C ASN A 239 -19.09 4.58 -7.21
N VAL A 240 -20.38 4.30 -7.50
CA VAL A 240 -20.86 2.93 -7.81
C VAL A 240 -20.06 2.29 -8.95
N ALA A 241 -19.76 3.06 -9.99
CA ALA A 241 -18.98 2.55 -11.13
C ALA A 241 -17.53 2.20 -10.75
N GLY A 242 -16.87 3.07 -9.97
CA GLY A 242 -15.52 2.81 -9.46
C GLY A 242 -15.47 1.62 -8.51
N ILE A 243 -16.47 1.50 -7.63
CA ILE A 243 -16.60 0.41 -6.66
C ILE A 243 -16.80 -0.94 -7.38
N ALA A 244 -17.69 -0.99 -8.36
CA ALA A 244 -17.92 -2.20 -9.16
C ALA A 244 -16.67 -2.60 -9.96
N SER A 245 -15.99 -1.63 -10.56
CA SER A 245 -14.70 -1.83 -11.24
C SER A 245 -13.63 -2.38 -10.29
N MET A 246 -13.54 -1.82 -9.07
CA MET A 246 -12.59 -2.26 -8.06
C MET A 246 -12.88 -3.69 -7.58
N ALA A 247 -14.13 -4.03 -7.31
CA ALA A 247 -14.53 -5.38 -6.94
C ALA A 247 -14.19 -6.40 -8.05
N LYS A 248 -14.37 -6.00 -9.33
CA LYS A 248 -13.96 -6.81 -10.48
C LYS A 248 -12.45 -7.01 -10.55
N ALA A 249 -11.67 -5.95 -10.36
CA ALA A 249 -10.22 -6.00 -10.37
C ALA A 249 -9.69 -6.89 -9.23
N LEU A 250 -10.24 -6.73 -8.01
CA LEU A 250 -9.87 -7.55 -6.85
C LEU A 250 -10.07 -9.04 -7.12
N ARG A 251 -11.22 -9.44 -7.69
CA ARG A 251 -11.46 -10.82 -8.08
C ARG A 251 -10.41 -11.33 -9.07
N LEU A 252 -10.13 -10.57 -10.13
CA LEU A 252 -9.17 -10.98 -11.16
C LEU A 252 -7.77 -11.17 -10.61
N VAL A 253 -7.34 -10.28 -9.70
CA VAL A 253 -6.04 -10.41 -9.03
C VAL A 253 -6.02 -11.68 -8.17
N THR A 254 -7.06 -11.91 -7.36
CA THR A 254 -7.16 -13.11 -6.50
C THR A 254 -7.20 -14.40 -7.33
N ASP A 255 -7.97 -14.43 -8.43
CA ASP A 255 -8.07 -15.60 -9.31
C ASP A 255 -6.73 -15.95 -9.99
N LYS A 256 -5.85 -14.96 -10.19
CA LYS A 256 -4.54 -15.14 -10.83
C LYS A 256 -3.39 -15.39 -9.83
N GLU A 257 -3.58 -15.14 -8.54
CA GLU A 257 -2.52 -15.08 -7.52
C GLU A 257 -1.62 -16.32 -7.55
N GLU A 258 -2.20 -17.52 -7.59
CA GLU A 258 -1.48 -18.79 -7.60
C GLU A 258 -0.46 -18.91 -8.76
N PHE A 259 -0.76 -18.33 -9.92
CA PHE A 259 0.08 -18.40 -11.10
C PHE A 259 1.00 -17.17 -11.25
N SER A 260 0.53 -16.00 -10.84
CA SER A 260 1.27 -14.75 -11.03
C SER A 260 2.40 -14.57 -10.03
N LEU A 261 2.20 -14.93 -8.75
CA LEU A 261 3.23 -14.72 -7.73
C LEU A 261 4.54 -15.48 -8.00
N PRO A 262 4.53 -16.79 -8.34
CA PRO A 262 5.77 -17.49 -8.69
C PRO A 262 6.46 -16.90 -9.92
N LYS A 263 5.69 -16.44 -10.93
CA LYS A 263 6.22 -15.76 -12.13
C LYS A 263 6.93 -14.45 -11.75
N ILE A 264 6.29 -13.62 -10.94
CA ILE A 264 6.81 -12.32 -10.48
C ILE A 264 8.07 -12.55 -9.63
N ALA A 265 8.04 -13.47 -8.68
CA ALA A 265 9.20 -13.82 -7.85
C ALA A 265 10.39 -14.29 -8.68
N LYS A 266 10.15 -15.12 -9.71
CA LYS A 266 11.19 -15.56 -10.65
C LYS A 266 11.80 -14.38 -11.42
N MET A 267 10.98 -13.46 -11.90
CA MET A 267 11.47 -12.26 -12.61
C MET A 267 12.31 -11.37 -11.69
N LYS A 268 11.83 -11.11 -10.46
CA LYS A 268 12.59 -10.36 -9.44
C LYS A 268 13.94 -11.02 -9.16
N LYS A 269 13.95 -12.33 -8.94
CA LYS A 269 15.20 -13.07 -8.65
C LYS A 269 16.21 -12.95 -9.79
N ILE A 270 15.82 -13.06 -11.04
CA ILE A 270 16.73 -12.92 -12.18
C ILE A 270 17.34 -11.51 -12.22
N ILE A 271 16.56 -10.47 -11.95
CA ILE A 271 17.07 -9.11 -11.88
C ILE A 271 18.02 -8.97 -10.67
N PHE A 272 17.63 -9.48 -9.52
CA PHE A 272 18.45 -9.46 -8.30
C PHE A 272 19.81 -10.13 -8.52
N ASP A 273 19.83 -11.36 -9.05
CA ASP A 273 21.05 -12.14 -9.31
C ASP A 273 21.99 -11.43 -10.31
N GLU A 274 21.46 -10.69 -11.27
CA GLU A 274 22.30 -9.89 -12.17
C GLU A 274 22.89 -8.68 -11.46
N LEU A 275 22.06 -7.91 -10.72
CA LEU A 275 22.53 -6.73 -9.98
C LEU A 275 23.58 -7.06 -8.93
N ALA A 276 23.46 -8.21 -8.27
CA ALA A 276 24.40 -8.68 -7.25
C ALA A 276 25.83 -8.97 -7.77
N LYS A 277 26.02 -9.03 -9.09
CA LYS A 277 27.35 -9.23 -9.70
C LYS A 277 28.22 -7.97 -9.70
N TYR A 278 27.64 -6.81 -9.37
CA TYR A 278 28.33 -5.51 -9.48
C TYR A 278 28.65 -4.95 -8.09
N GLU A 279 29.92 -4.77 -7.76
CA GLU A 279 30.40 -4.29 -6.46
C GLU A 279 29.92 -2.88 -6.09
N ASP A 280 29.65 -2.05 -7.10
CA ASP A 280 29.16 -0.68 -6.94
C ASP A 280 27.64 -0.59 -6.74
N ILE A 281 26.93 -1.71 -6.78
CA ILE A 281 25.50 -1.77 -6.56
C ILE A 281 25.21 -2.17 -5.12
N THR A 282 24.36 -1.39 -4.48
CA THR A 282 23.75 -1.75 -3.19
C THR A 282 22.30 -2.12 -3.44
N ILE A 283 21.91 -3.35 -3.09
CA ILE A 283 20.51 -3.80 -3.14
C ILE A 283 19.94 -3.62 -1.74
N PHE A 284 18.81 -2.90 -1.64
CA PHE A 284 18.13 -2.58 -0.37
C PHE A 284 16.97 -3.53 -0.07
N SER A 285 16.41 -4.17 -1.10
CA SER A 285 15.39 -5.22 -0.94
C SER A 285 16.05 -6.56 -0.69
N GLY A 286 15.51 -7.34 0.23
CA GLY A 286 15.98 -8.71 0.44
C GLY A 286 15.37 -9.73 -0.53
N GLU A 287 15.88 -10.95 -0.44
CA GLU A 287 15.33 -12.14 -1.05
C GLU A 287 14.55 -12.96 0.00
N GLY A 288 13.74 -13.92 -0.46
CA GLY A 288 12.99 -14.82 0.40
C GLY A 288 11.56 -14.39 0.67
N GLU A 289 10.90 -15.14 1.54
CA GLU A 289 9.46 -15.04 1.82
C GLU A 289 9.10 -13.81 2.66
N ASP A 290 10.09 -13.19 3.32
CA ASP A 290 9.90 -11.98 4.12
C ASP A 290 9.86 -10.69 3.26
N PHE A 291 10.06 -10.83 1.95
CA PHE A 291 10.01 -9.71 1.01
C PHE A 291 8.99 -9.96 -0.09
N ALA A 292 8.16 -8.95 -0.35
CA ALA A 292 7.19 -8.99 -1.43
C ALA A 292 7.84 -9.36 -2.78
N PRO A 293 7.23 -10.27 -3.56
CA PRO A 293 7.86 -10.83 -4.75
C PRO A 293 8.04 -9.82 -5.88
N ASN A 294 7.41 -8.67 -5.78
CA ASN A 294 7.30 -7.70 -6.86
C ASN A 294 8.18 -6.44 -6.70
N ILE A 295 8.76 -6.17 -5.53
CA ILE A 295 9.53 -4.95 -5.27
C ILE A 295 11.01 -5.26 -5.15
N LEU A 296 11.83 -4.53 -5.91
CA LEU A 296 13.28 -4.58 -5.86
C LEU A 296 13.84 -3.18 -5.89
N THR A 297 14.57 -2.80 -4.85
CA THR A 297 15.20 -1.49 -4.73
C THR A 297 16.71 -1.62 -4.66
N PHE A 298 17.39 -0.86 -5.49
CA PHE A 298 18.84 -0.84 -5.56
C PHE A 298 19.37 0.57 -5.84
N GLY A 299 20.66 0.77 -5.60
CA GLY A 299 21.35 2.03 -5.93
C GLY A 299 22.70 1.76 -6.57
N ILE A 300 23.15 2.65 -7.45
CA ILE A 300 24.51 2.64 -8.01
C ILE A 300 25.32 3.69 -7.23
N LYS A 301 26.35 3.26 -6.53
CA LYS A 301 27.19 4.12 -5.68
C LYS A 301 27.67 5.34 -6.44
N GLY A 302 27.44 6.52 -5.90
CA GLY A 302 27.84 7.80 -6.49
C GLY A 302 26.97 8.31 -7.64
N VAL A 303 25.89 7.61 -8.01
CA VAL A 303 24.94 8.04 -9.05
C VAL A 303 23.58 8.31 -8.40
N ARG A 304 23.03 9.50 -8.59
CA ARG A 304 21.70 9.82 -8.04
C ARG A 304 20.60 9.01 -8.72
N GLY A 305 19.59 8.63 -7.95
CA GLY A 305 18.48 7.82 -8.45
C GLY A 305 17.74 8.46 -9.63
N GLU A 306 17.56 9.79 -9.63
CA GLU A 306 16.92 10.50 -10.75
C GLU A 306 17.68 10.34 -12.07
N VAL A 307 19.02 10.33 -12.00
CA VAL A 307 19.87 10.11 -13.19
C VAL A 307 19.64 8.69 -13.76
N ILE A 308 19.54 7.71 -12.87
CA ILE A 308 19.28 6.32 -13.27
C ILE A 308 17.88 6.20 -13.90
N VAL A 309 16.86 6.80 -13.29
CA VAL A 309 15.47 6.78 -13.80
C VAL A 309 15.44 7.39 -15.22
N HIS A 310 16.01 8.57 -15.42
CA HIS A 310 16.04 9.22 -16.75
C HIS A 310 16.84 8.44 -17.78
N ALA A 311 17.95 7.78 -17.36
CA ALA A 311 18.71 6.94 -18.28
C ALA A 311 17.91 5.72 -18.78
N PHE A 312 17.05 5.14 -17.94
CA PHE A 312 16.13 4.08 -18.38
C PHE A 312 14.97 4.61 -19.22
N GLU A 313 14.43 5.78 -18.88
CA GLU A 313 13.36 6.44 -19.62
C GLU A 313 13.76 6.73 -21.10
N GLU A 314 15.02 7.07 -21.38
CA GLU A 314 15.56 7.19 -22.76
C GLU A 314 15.33 5.92 -23.59
N HIS A 315 15.21 4.75 -22.93
CA HIS A 315 14.96 3.45 -23.54
C HIS A 315 13.51 2.97 -23.37
N GLN A 316 12.58 3.86 -23.00
CA GLN A 316 11.16 3.56 -22.72
C GLN A 316 10.97 2.49 -21.63
N ILE A 317 11.85 2.46 -20.63
CA ILE A 317 11.75 1.63 -19.43
C ILE A 317 11.45 2.56 -18.27
N TYR A 318 10.31 2.34 -17.61
CA TYR A 318 9.80 3.19 -16.55
C TYR A 318 9.98 2.50 -15.21
N ILE A 319 10.87 3.04 -14.39
CA ILE A 319 11.13 2.71 -12.99
C ILE A 319 11.00 3.98 -12.16
N SER A 320 11.02 3.88 -10.84
CA SER A 320 10.84 5.06 -9.97
C SER A 320 12.01 5.24 -9.02
N THR A 321 12.22 6.46 -8.53
CA THR A 321 12.96 6.64 -7.29
C THR A 321 12.08 6.17 -6.12
N THR A 322 12.69 5.70 -5.03
CA THR A 322 11.94 5.25 -3.84
C THR A 322 11.09 6.34 -3.22
N SER A 323 11.48 7.61 -3.40
CA SER A 323 10.82 8.79 -2.87
C SER A 323 9.96 9.53 -3.90
N ALA A 324 9.27 8.83 -4.82
CA ALA A 324 8.50 9.47 -5.88
C ALA A 324 7.53 10.57 -5.38
N CYS A 325 6.98 10.44 -4.16
CA CYS A 325 6.15 11.48 -3.53
C CYS A 325 6.95 12.62 -2.88
N SER A 326 8.20 12.40 -2.49
CA SER A 326 9.08 13.39 -1.84
C SER A 326 10.24 13.84 -2.73
N SER A 327 10.47 13.22 -3.88
CA SER A 327 11.55 13.55 -4.83
C SER A 327 11.44 14.98 -5.37
N LYS A 328 10.22 15.53 -5.51
CA LYS A 328 10.02 16.95 -5.85
C LYS A 328 10.60 17.90 -4.81
N ALA A 329 10.88 17.43 -3.59
CA ALA A 329 11.49 18.20 -2.49
C ALA A 329 12.97 17.85 -2.25
N GLY A 330 13.58 16.97 -3.04
CA GLY A 330 14.99 16.54 -2.89
C GLY A 330 15.30 15.78 -1.59
N LYS A 331 14.27 15.26 -0.90
CA LYS A 331 14.47 14.48 0.33
C LYS A 331 14.74 13.01 0.00
N PRO A 332 15.69 12.34 0.71
CA PRO A 332 15.94 10.92 0.53
C PRO A 332 14.74 10.07 0.95
N ALA A 333 14.72 8.81 0.50
CA ALA A 333 13.73 7.81 0.90
C ALA A 333 13.63 7.69 2.43
N GLY A 334 12.44 7.91 2.96
CA GLY A 334 12.23 7.86 4.42
C GLY A 334 12.54 6.49 5.00
N THR A 335 12.12 5.42 4.34
CA THR A 335 12.37 4.03 4.74
C THR A 335 13.87 3.73 4.86
N LEU A 336 14.68 4.08 3.85
CA LEU A 336 16.12 3.82 3.88
C LEU A 336 16.83 4.59 5.01
N ILE A 337 16.38 5.79 5.32
CA ILE A 337 16.91 6.57 6.45
C ILE A 337 16.54 5.90 7.78
N SER A 338 15.29 5.44 7.94
CA SER A 338 14.85 4.70 9.14
C SER A 338 15.61 3.37 9.33
N MET A 339 16.07 2.74 8.24
CA MET A 339 16.95 1.57 8.25
C MET A 339 18.43 1.89 8.61
N GLY A 340 18.78 3.15 8.84
CA GLY A 340 20.16 3.58 9.10
C GLY A 340 21.04 3.73 7.86
N VAL A 341 20.48 3.67 6.65
CA VAL A 341 21.26 3.85 5.41
C VAL A 341 21.76 5.30 5.32
N PRO A 342 23.07 5.51 5.10
CA PRO A 342 23.60 6.87 4.96
C PRO A 342 22.91 7.66 3.85
N THR A 343 22.57 8.94 4.12
CA THR A 343 21.81 9.81 3.22
C THR A 343 22.33 9.81 1.78
N LYS A 344 23.66 9.89 1.60
CA LYS A 344 24.28 9.89 0.26
C LYS A 344 24.01 8.57 -0.50
N LEU A 345 23.93 7.45 0.19
CA LEU A 345 23.62 6.15 -0.41
C LEU A 345 22.11 6.03 -0.66
N ALA A 346 21.26 6.45 0.27
CA ALA A 346 19.80 6.47 0.09
C ALA A 346 19.37 7.31 -1.12
N GLN A 347 20.09 8.40 -1.44
CA GLN A 347 19.83 9.22 -2.63
C GLN A 347 20.13 8.53 -3.96
N THR A 348 20.83 7.39 -3.97
CA THR A 348 21.10 6.62 -5.19
C THR A 348 19.97 5.63 -5.52
N ALA A 349 19.02 5.44 -4.59
CA ALA A 349 18.05 4.37 -4.68
C ALA A 349 17.03 4.58 -5.79
N VAL A 350 16.82 3.51 -6.56
CA VAL A 350 15.74 3.35 -7.54
C VAL A 350 14.98 2.06 -7.25
N ARG A 351 13.69 2.06 -7.55
CA ARG A 351 12.80 0.94 -7.32
C ARG A 351 12.26 0.40 -8.63
N ILE A 352 12.36 -0.91 -8.80
CA ILE A 352 11.63 -1.71 -9.77
C ILE A 352 10.45 -2.33 -9.05
N SER A 353 9.27 -2.26 -9.66
CA SER A 353 8.11 -2.98 -9.17
C SER A 353 7.36 -3.67 -10.31
N LEU A 354 7.38 -4.99 -10.25
CA LEU A 354 6.83 -5.91 -11.24
C LEU A 354 5.35 -6.19 -10.98
N ASP A 355 4.65 -6.73 -12.00
CA ASP A 355 3.29 -7.22 -11.85
C ASP A 355 3.00 -8.39 -12.82
N ASP A 356 1.77 -8.94 -12.78
CA ASP A 356 1.35 -10.09 -13.58
C ASP A 356 1.37 -9.82 -15.10
N ASP A 357 1.22 -8.57 -15.52
CA ASP A 357 1.32 -8.14 -16.92
C ASP A 357 2.77 -8.07 -17.45
N ASN A 358 3.77 -8.16 -16.57
CA ASN A 358 5.16 -8.20 -17.00
C ASN A 358 5.57 -9.62 -17.43
N ASP A 359 6.57 -9.73 -18.31
CA ASP A 359 7.08 -10.99 -18.85
C ASP A 359 8.60 -11.09 -18.86
N MET A 360 9.11 -12.29 -19.15
CA MET A 360 10.55 -12.57 -19.18
C MET A 360 11.29 -11.80 -20.28
N GLY A 361 10.65 -11.56 -21.43
CA GLY A 361 11.25 -10.76 -22.52
C GLY A 361 11.49 -9.32 -22.11
N GLN A 362 10.58 -8.74 -21.29
CA GLN A 362 10.78 -7.41 -20.71
C GLN A 362 11.95 -7.41 -19.70
N VAL A 363 12.11 -8.47 -18.91
CA VAL A 363 13.26 -8.62 -17.98
C VAL A 363 14.57 -8.72 -18.76
N GLU A 364 14.65 -9.52 -19.79
CA GLU A 364 15.86 -9.66 -20.65
C GLU A 364 16.24 -8.32 -21.32
N GLN A 365 15.24 -7.62 -21.82
CA GLN A 365 15.45 -6.28 -22.39
C GLN A 365 15.92 -5.28 -21.33
N PHE A 366 15.30 -5.28 -20.14
CA PHE A 366 15.74 -4.45 -19.03
C PHE A 366 17.22 -4.73 -18.66
N LEU A 367 17.62 -5.99 -18.53
CA LEU A 367 18.99 -6.36 -18.18
C LEU A 367 19.99 -5.95 -19.28
N THR A 368 19.58 -6.03 -20.54
CA THR A 368 20.41 -5.56 -21.68
C THR A 368 20.65 -4.05 -21.59
N ILE A 369 19.62 -3.27 -21.34
CA ILE A 369 19.71 -1.81 -21.20
C ILE A 369 20.42 -1.44 -19.88
N PHE A 370 20.17 -2.17 -18.80
CA PHE A 370 20.88 -1.97 -17.53
C PHE A 370 22.41 -1.99 -17.71
N LYS A 371 22.97 -2.96 -18.46
CA LYS A 371 24.41 -3.03 -18.76
C LYS A 371 24.92 -1.80 -19.49
N GLN A 372 24.13 -1.24 -20.41
CA GLN A 372 24.49 -0.02 -21.12
C GLN A 372 24.43 1.22 -20.21
N VAL A 373 23.38 1.35 -19.40
CA VAL A 373 23.21 2.43 -18.43
C VAL A 373 24.35 2.37 -17.40
N TYR A 374 24.62 1.20 -16.86
CA TYR A 374 25.72 1.01 -15.90
C TYR A 374 27.07 1.42 -16.49
N ALA A 375 27.40 0.97 -17.71
CA ALA A 375 28.65 1.35 -18.39
C ALA A 375 28.76 2.86 -18.65
N LYS A 376 27.64 3.55 -18.94
CA LYS A 376 27.62 5.03 -19.06
C LYS A 376 27.95 5.70 -17.72
N THR A 377 27.35 5.23 -16.62
CA THR A 377 27.56 5.82 -15.28
C THR A 377 29.01 5.68 -14.80
N GLN A 378 29.71 4.59 -15.18
CA GLN A 378 31.13 4.42 -14.85
C GLN A 378 32.06 5.41 -15.57
N LYS A 379 31.66 5.96 -16.71
CA LYS A 379 32.46 6.95 -17.47
C LYS A 379 32.33 8.38 -16.96
N VAL A 380 31.31 8.66 -16.17
CA VAL A 380 30.99 10.00 -15.63
C VAL A 380 31.51 10.20 -14.21
N ARG A 381 31.96 9.14 -13.59
CA ARG A 381 32.68 9.13 -12.31
C ARG A 381 34.15 9.45 -12.55
#